data_d8cbdd2853bf8f64c6550bd5ea9e7381
#
_entry.id   d8cbdd2853bf8f64c6550bd5ea9e7381
#
_cell.length_a   1.000
_cell.length_b   1.000
_cell.length_c   1.000
_cell.angle_alpha   90.00
_cell.angle_beta   90.00
_cell.angle_gamma   90.00
#
_symmetry.space_group_name_H-M   'P 1'
#
loop_
_entity.id
_entity.type
_entity.pdbx_description
1 polymer ?
#
loop_
_entity_poly.entity_id
_entity_poly.type
_entity_poly.pdbx_seq_one_letter_code
_entity_poly.pdbx_strand_id
1 'polypeptide(L)'
;MTNTFNSPYTIKKTSILAFTVVLVSFFAVDMWLEIKISSTLTAKLLRNIILTLPFIWGCQYITRSTIKNNKWVAAYICWVCIVCIIGLFECSSKDNLAKFLDNVPGSILIISCLYIAKPNILTKIASYWKYYSLPLLIVIIITSKINDVYGFYLCFLQIYLLFFKALNKKNKIIILTLLIFVLFLSSDARSHVIKYGMAFIIGLLAYIKTNRLIFIAKIGRIFCLIVPIFFFILGVTKTFNIFEIGEQNGNSNNEVLVDTRTLIYVEAINSAINNNYLWQGCTPAHGYDSHFQVNLSEETGYIAKKDTVERSQSEVSIINIFTWYGLIGIFLYYMLFWTCSKKAIYQSSNKYIILVGLYLAFRWTYAWIEDFNSLNSSNIVLWIIISLSILPYFRKMSNSQIENIFNKKIGI
;
A
#
# COMPACT_ATOMS: atom_id res chain seq x y z
N MET A 1 -25.57 23.40 -6.62
CA MET A 1 -24.87 22.62 -5.58
C MET A 1 -24.32 23.62 -4.59
N THR A 2 -24.99 23.76 -3.48
CA THR A 2 -24.83 24.81 -2.48
C THR A 2 -23.49 24.68 -1.72
N ASN A 3 -22.86 25.83 -1.49
CA ASN A 3 -21.57 26.06 -0.82
C ASN A 3 -21.52 25.67 0.68
N THR A 4 -21.89 24.46 1.06
CA THR A 4 -21.84 24.01 2.47
C THR A 4 -20.43 23.57 2.95
N PHE A 5 -19.37 23.79 2.14
CA PHE A 5 -18.03 23.21 2.39
C PHE A 5 -17.01 24.15 3.04
N ASN A 6 -17.36 25.38 3.35
CA ASN A 6 -16.40 26.38 3.84
C ASN A 6 -16.62 26.81 5.31
N SER A 7 -17.15 25.95 6.19
CA SER A 7 -17.10 26.31 7.59
C SER A 7 -15.65 26.21 8.11
N PRO A 8 -15.19 27.18 8.95
CA PRO A 8 -13.83 27.15 9.53
C PRO A 8 -13.54 25.82 10.25
N TYR A 9 -14.56 25.16 10.75
CA TYR A 9 -14.47 23.87 11.42
C TYR A 9 -14.12 22.72 10.47
N THR A 10 -14.66 22.69 9.25
CA THR A 10 -14.32 21.68 8.22
C THR A 10 -12.91 21.87 7.66
N ILE A 11 -12.45 23.11 7.55
CA ILE A 11 -11.08 23.44 7.13
C ILE A 11 -10.06 22.92 8.15
N LYS A 12 -10.33 23.11 9.45
CA LYS A 12 -9.43 22.65 10.52
C LYS A 12 -9.29 21.12 10.53
N LYS A 13 -10.40 20.40 10.38
CA LYS A 13 -10.42 18.92 10.36
C LYS A 13 -9.64 18.32 9.19
N THR A 14 -9.81 18.85 7.99
CA THR A 14 -9.08 18.37 6.81
C THR A 14 -7.57 18.64 6.89
N SER A 15 -7.19 19.72 7.58
CA SER A 15 -5.77 20.05 7.84
C SER A 15 -5.13 19.07 8.83
N ILE A 16 -5.85 18.65 9.87
CA ILE A 16 -5.36 17.63 10.82
C ILE A 16 -5.11 16.32 10.07
N LEU A 17 -6.06 15.84 9.27
CA LEU A 17 -5.90 14.62 8.49
C LEU A 17 -4.70 14.72 7.51
N ALA A 18 -4.54 15.85 6.82
CA ALA A 18 -3.43 16.06 5.91
C ALA A 18 -2.06 16.06 6.63
N PHE A 19 -2.00 16.68 7.80
CA PHE A 19 -0.79 16.68 8.63
C PHE A 19 -0.46 15.27 9.13
N THR A 20 -1.47 14.50 9.55
CA THR A 20 -1.28 13.10 9.96
C THR A 20 -0.68 12.26 8.84
N VAL A 21 -1.08 12.46 7.57
CA VAL A 21 -0.48 11.76 6.43
C VAL A 21 1.02 12.06 6.32
N VAL A 22 1.44 13.30 6.54
CA VAL A 22 2.87 13.68 6.57
C VAL A 22 3.60 13.00 7.72
N LEU A 23 3.01 13.01 8.91
CA LEU A 23 3.59 12.35 10.09
C LEU A 23 3.72 10.84 9.88
N VAL A 24 2.70 10.17 9.32
CA VAL A 24 2.79 8.75 8.99
C VAL A 24 3.93 8.48 8.01
N SER A 25 4.11 9.33 7.01
CA SER A 25 5.21 9.18 6.04
C SER A 25 6.58 9.32 6.71
N PHE A 26 6.73 10.24 7.67
CA PHE A 26 7.96 10.43 8.41
C PHE A 26 8.24 9.28 9.38
N PHE A 27 7.25 8.92 10.19
CA PHE A 27 7.41 7.84 11.18
C PHE A 27 7.50 6.43 10.58
N ALA A 28 7.04 6.25 9.33
CA ALA A 28 7.22 4.97 8.63
C ALA A 28 8.70 4.64 8.36
N VAL A 29 9.56 5.64 8.39
CA VAL A 29 11.00 5.50 8.11
C VAL A 29 11.90 5.73 9.33
N ASP A 30 11.33 6.04 10.51
CA ASP A 30 12.11 6.44 11.69
C ASP A 30 13.07 5.35 12.19
N MET A 31 12.73 4.08 11.97
CA MET A 31 13.59 2.95 12.35
C MET A 31 14.92 2.89 11.58
N TRP A 32 14.98 3.49 10.39
CA TRP A 32 16.17 3.56 9.55
C TRP A 32 16.95 4.87 9.69
N LEU A 33 16.48 5.79 10.56
CA LEU A 33 17.18 7.02 10.86
C LEU A 33 18.16 6.83 12.03
N GLU A 34 19.21 7.62 12.07
CA GLU A 34 20.14 7.63 13.22
C GLU A 34 19.44 8.11 14.49
N ILE A 35 18.54 9.06 14.36
CA ILE A 35 17.74 9.61 15.46
C ILE A 35 16.46 8.77 15.57
N LYS A 36 16.46 7.79 16.45
CA LYS A 36 15.27 6.98 16.74
C LYS A 36 14.28 7.77 17.60
N ILE A 37 13.19 8.22 17.01
CA ILE A 37 12.15 8.97 17.72
C ILE A 37 11.28 8.05 18.58
N SER A 38 11.06 6.80 18.13
CA SER A 38 10.31 5.76 18.87
C SER A 38 11.24 4.64 19.30
N SER A 39 12.07 4.91 20.31
CA SER A 39 13.08 3.93 20.79
C SER A 39 12.49 2.75 21.55
N THR A 40 11.28 2.88 22.10
CA THR A 40 10.61 1.82 22.86
C THR A 40 9.39 1.29 22.13
N LEU A 41 9.08 -0.01 22.33
CA LEU A 41 7.87 -0.64 21.78
C LEU A 41 6.61 0.12 22.20
N THR A 42 6.51 0.53 23.46
CA THR A 42 5.38 1.27 24.00
C THR A 42 5.17 2.61 23.26
N ALA A 43 6.26 3.36 23.01
CA ALA A 43 6.19 4.62 22.27
C ALA A 43 5.74 4.39 20.82
N LYS A 44 6.23 3.32 20.15
CA LYS A 44 5.79 2.92 18.81
C LYS A 44 4.29 2.62 18.77
N LEU A 45 3.80 1.82 19.69
CA LEU A 45 2.39 1.42 19.76
C LEU A 45 1.48 2.63 20.02
N LEU A 46 1.82 3.48 21.00
CA LEU A 46 1.08 4.69 21.32
C LEU A 46 1.03 5.64 20.10
N ARG A 47 2.16 5.84 19.44
CA ARG A 47 2.25 6.62 18.21
C ARG A 47 1.30 6.07 17.13
N ASN A 48 1.32 4.76 16.88
CA ASN A 48 0.47 4.13 15.87
C ASN A 48 -1.02 4.35 16.16
N ILE A 49 -1.44 4.24 17.43
CA ILE A 49 -2.81 4.53 17.85
C ILE A 49 -3.16 6.00 17.55
N ILE A 50 -2.33 6.95 18.01
CA ILE A 50 -2.56 8.39 17.84
C ILE A 50 -2.67 8.76 16.35
N LEU A 51 -1.79 8.21 15.51
CA LEU A 51 -1.80 8.49 14.06
C LEU A 51 -2.99 7.85 13.34
N THR A 52 -3.62 6.82 13.90
CA THR A 52 -4.80 6.17 13.32
C THR A 52 -6.09 6.94 13.59
N LEU A 53 -6.20 7.63 14.74
CA LEU A 53 -7.42 8.35 15.15
C LEU A 53 -7.94 9.36 14.10
N PRO A 54 -7.12 10.19 13.42
CA PRO A 54 -7.61 11.11 12.41
C PRO A 54 -8.24 10.41 11.19
N PHE A 55 -7.78 9.19 10.85
CA PHE A 55 -8.40 8.41 9.77
C PHE A 55 -9.76 7.85 10.20
N ILE A 56 -9.91 7.38 11.43
CA ILE A 56 -11.22 6.98 11.98
C ILE A 56 -12.14 8.19 12.04
N TRP A 57 -11.66 9.32 12.53
CA TRP A 57 -12.43 10.55 12.55
C TRP A 57 -12.86 11.03 11.15
N GLY A 58 -12.07 10.74 10.11
CA GLY A 58 -12.42 10.99 8.71
C GLY A 58 -13.69 10.26 8.25
N CYS A 59 -14.18 9.25 8.97
CA CYS A 59 -15.42 8.52 8.65
C CYS A 59 -16.65 9.44 8.55
N GLN A 60 -16.66 10.58 9.24
CA GLN A 60 -17.72 11.60 9.11
C GLN A 60 -17.89 12.10 7.66
N TYR A 61 -16.87 11.96 6.82
CA TYR A 61 -16.93 12.32 5.40
C TYR A 61 -17.54 11.23 4.52
N ILE A 62 -17.82 10.03 5.04
CA ILE A 62 -18.41 8.93 4.28
C ILE A 62 -19.90 9.22 4.06
N THR A 63 -20.35 9.05 2.81
CA THR A 63 -21.76 9.17 2.48
C THR A 63 -22.38 7.78 2.28
N ARG A 64 -23.64 7.62 2.63
CA ARG A 64 -24.39 6.37 2.46
C ARG A 64 -24.37 5.87 1.00
N SER A 65 -24.42 6.80 0.04
CA SER A 65 -24.33 6.49 -1.38
C SER A 65 -22.96 5.92 -1.77
N THR A 66 -21.87 6.35 -1.13
CA THR A 66 -20.52 5.80 -1.39
C THR A 66 -20.45 4.33 -0.99
N ILE A 67 -20.99 3.97 0.16
CA ILE A 67 -21.04 2.57 0.64
C ILE A 67 -21.91 1.73 -0.31
N LYS A 68 -23.15 2.17 -0.58
CA LYS A 68 -24.11 1.44 -1.43
C LYS A 68 -23.56 1.14 -2.83
N ASN A 69 -22.80 2.07 -3.39
CA ASN A 69 -22.23 1.93 -4.74
C ASN A 69 -20.93 1.10 -4.77
N ASN A 70 -20.37 0.73 -3.61
CA ASN A 70 -19.08 0.01 -3.52
C ASN A 70 -19.18 -1.20 -2.58
N LYS A 71 -20.11 -2.11 -2.88
CA LYS A 71 -20.45 -3.26 -2.03
C LYS A 71 -19.25 -4.13 -1.64
N TRP A 72 -18.35 -4.42 -2.59
CA TRP A 72 -17.17 -5.25 -2.32
C TRP A 72 -16.14 -4.56 -1.41
N VAL A 73 -15.98 -3.23 -1.57
CA VAL A 73 -15.17 -2.43 -0.65
C VAL A 73 -15.76 -2.45 0.75
N ALA A 74 -17.08 -2.27 0.85
CA ALA A 74 -17.78 -2.33 2.12
C ALA A 74 -17.70 -3.73 2.76
N ALA A 75 -17.86 -4.80 1.98
CA ALA A 75 -17.75 -6.18 2.46
C ALA A 75 -16.35 -6.47 3.01
N TYR A 76 -15.29 -6.03 2.31
CA TYR A 76 -13.92 -6.19 2.80
C TYR A 76 -13.69 -5.40 4.09
N ILE A 77 -14.15 -4.15 4.17
CA ILE A 77 -14.06 -3.34 5.40
C ILE A 77 -14.80 -4.04 6.56
N CYS A 78 -16.02 -4.52 6.33
CA CYS A 78 -16.78 -5.25 7.35
C CYS A 78 -16.02 -6.50 7.83
N TRP A 79 -15.46 -7.29 6.90
CA TRP A 79 -14.69 -8.47 7.26
C TRP A 79 -13.47 -8.13 8.11
N VAL A 80 -12.68 -7.14 7.70
CA VAL A 80 -11.52 -6.66 8.46
C VAL A 80 -11.95 -6.21 9.86
N CYS A 81 -13.04 -5.44 9.99
CA CYS A 81 -13.54 -5.00 11.29
C CYS A 81 -13.97 -6.18 12.18
N ILE A 82 -14.68 -7.18 11.62
CA ILE A 82 -15.10 -8.38 12.37
C ILE A 82 -13.87 -9.12 12.90
N VAL A 83 -12.88 -9.38 12.04
CA VAL A 83 -11.67 -10.10 12.43
C VAL A 83 -10.83 -9.30 13.42
N CYS A 84 -10.76 -7.97 13.29
CA CYS A 84 -10.10 -7.13 14.30
C CYS A 84 -10.81 -7.17 15.65
N ILE A 85 -12.15 -7.24 15.68
CA ILE A 85 -12.90 -7.39 16.93
C ILE A 85 -12.62 -8.74 17.56
N ILE A 86 -12.61 -9.84 16.78
CA ILE A 86 -12.26 -11.18 17.27
C ILE A 86 -10.84 -11.16 17.86
N GLY A 87 -9.86 -10.60 17.11
CA GLY A 87 -8.47 -10.50 17.56
C GLY A 87 -8.28 -9.70 18.84
N LEU A 88 -9.12 -8.70 19.10
CA LEU A 88 -9.09 -7.98 20.36
C LEU A 88 -9.44 -8.88 21.56
N PHE A 89 -10.38 -9.81 21.41
CA PHE A 89 -10.74 -10.78 22.44
C PHE A 89 -9.70 -11.91 22.59
N GLU A 90 -8.88 -12.15 21.57
CA GLU A 90 -7.79 -13.13 21.61
C GLU A 90 -6.50 -12.59 22.22
N CYS A 91 -6.42 -11.28 22.54
CA CYS A 91 -5.27 -10.66 23.19
C CYS A 91 -5.12 -11.10 24.66
N SER A 92 -4.81 -12.37 24.90
CA SER A 92 -4.64 -12.96 26.23
C SER A 92 -3.27 -12.64 26.87
N SER A 93 -2.26 -12.29 26.07
CA SER A 93 -0.91 -11.97 26.50
C SER A 93 -0.49 -10.56 26.11
N LYS A 94 0.53 -10.02 26.79
CA LYS A 94 1.13 -8.71 26.41
C LYS A 94 1.72 -8.75 25.00
N ASP A 95 2.25 -9.89 24.57
CA ASP A 95 2.85 -10.08 23.27
C ASP A 95 1.78 -10.04 22.17
N ASN A 96 0.66 -10.76 22.34
CA ASN A 96 -0.47 -10.72 21.40
C ASN A 96 -1.08 -9.33 21.30
N LEU A 97 -1.20 -8.61 22.42
CA LEU A 97 -1.67 -7.22 22.42
C LEU A 97 -0.69 -6.31 21.67
N ALA A 98 0.62 -6.50 21.82
CA ALA A 98 1.61 -5.73 21.08
C ALA A 98 1.55 -5.97 19.57
N LYS A 99 1.43 -7.24 19.13
CA LYS A 99 1.23 -7.60 17.72
C LYS A 99 -0.06 -6.98 17.18
N PHE A 100 -1.16 -7.09 17.92
CA PHE A 100 -2.44 -6.51 17.55
C PHE A 100 -2.36 -4.99 17.35
N LEU A 101 -1.75 -4.27 18.28
CA LEU A 101 -1.59 -2.82 18.22
C LEU A 101 -0.60 -2.35 17.12
N ASP A 102 0.29 -3.22 16.65
CA ASP A 102 1.17 -2.92 15.51
C ASP A 102 0.46 -3.16 14.17
N ASN A 103 -0.36 -4.22 14.06
CA ASN A 103 -0.99 -4.66 12.81
C ASN A 103 -2.31 -3.93 12.48
N VAL A 104 -3.16 -3.71 13.49
CA VAL A 104 -4.50 -3.13 13.33
C VAL A 104 -4.50 -1.72 12.75
N PRO A 105 -3.59 -0.80 13.12
CA PRO A 105 -3.53 0.54 12.54
C PRO A 105 -3.42 0.54 11.01
N GLY A 106 -2.57 -0.33 10.43
CA GLY A 106 -2.47 -0.50 8.99
C GLY A 106 -3.76 -1.02 8.35
N SER A 107 -4.41 -1.95 9.02
CA SER A 107 -5.68 -2.55 8.57
C SER A 107 -6.84 -1.56 8.59
N ILE A 108 -6.93 -0.68 9.60
CA ILE A 108 -7.98 0.34 9.71
C ILE A 108 -7.87 1.41 8.62
N LEU A 109 -6.67 1.68 8.10
CA LEU A 109 -6.48 2.66 7.02
C LEU A 109 -7.37 2.40 5.79
N ILE A 110 -7.81 1.16 5.57
CA ILE A 110 -8.72 0.81 4.46
C ILE A 110 -9.98 1.69 4.46
N ILE A 111 -10.51 2.05 5.62
CA ILE A 111 -11.74 2.87 5.72
C ILE A 111 -11.54 4.22 5.03
N SER A 112 -10.32 4.73 5.01
CA SER A 112 -9.99 6.01 4.38
C SER A 112 -10.27 6.04 2.87
N CYS A 113 -10.26 4.89 2.18
CA CYS A 113 -10.55 4.83 0.74
C CYS A 113 -11.95 5.37 0.39
N LEU A 114 -12.89 5.38 1.33
CA LEU A 114 -14.24 5.89 1.09
C LEU A 114 -14.32 7.43 1.07
N TYR A 115 -13.27 8.15 1.50
CA TYR A 115 -13.31 9.61 1.60
C TYR A 115 -12.01 10.35 1.26
N ILE A 116 -10.82 9.71 1.36
CA ILE A 116 -9.52 10.40 1.34
C ILE A 116 -9.22 11.15 0.03
N ALA A 117 -9.74 10.69 -1.10
CA ALA A 117 -9.63 11.39 -2.38
C ALA A 117 -10.74 12.42 -2.61
N LYS A 118 -11.53 12.81 -1.61
CA LYS A 118 -12.40 13.99 -1.78
C LYS A 118 -11.55 15.22 -2.09
N PRO A 119 -11.98 16.11 -3.01
CA PRO A 119 -11.15 17.21 -3.50
C PRO A 119 -10.52 18.06 -2.40
N ASN A 120 -11.31 18.42 -1.40
CA ASN A 120 -10.85 19.27 -0.29
C ASN A 120 -9.80 18.55 0.59
N ILE A 121 -9.88 17.22 0.71
CA ILE A 121 -8.93 16.42 1.49
C ILE A 121 -7.67 16.22 0.65
N LEU A 122 -7.82 15.73 -0.58
CA LEU A 122 -6.68 15.42 -1.46
C LEU A 122 -5.81 16.66 -1.76
N THR A 123 -6.43 17.81 -2.02
CA THR A 123 -5.68 19.06 -2.23
C THR A 123 -4.94 19.52 -0.99
N LYS A 124 -5.50 19.30 0.21
CA LYS A 124 -4.80 19.58 1.46
C LYS A 124 -3.64 18.63 1.68
N ILE A 125 -3.83 17.32 1.46
CA ILE A 125 -2.75 16.32 1.55
C ILE A 125 -1.61 16.69 0.60
N ALA A 126 -1.90 17.02 -0.66
CA ALA A 126 -0.90 17.43 -1.64
C ALA A 126 -0.16 18.70 -1.21
N SER A 127 -0.89 19.70 -0.68
CA SER A 127 -0.30 20.93 -0.16
C SER A 127 0.64 20.66 1.04
N TYR A 128 0.21 19.82 1.99
CA TYR A 128 1.02 19.47 3.15
C TYR A 128 2.23 18.62 2.77
N TRP A 129 2.08 17.71 1.82
CA TRP A 129 3.21 16.94 1.28
C TRP A 129 4.27 17.86 0.66
N LYS A 130 3.83 18.85 -0.13
CA LYS A 130 4.71 19.84 -0.73
C LYS A 130 5.45 20.70 0.32
N TYR A 131 4.71 21.26 1.28
CA TYR A 131 5.27 22.26 2.20
C TYR A 131 5.95 21.65 3.44
N TYR A 132 5.67 20.41 3.78
CA TYR A 132 6.25 19.75 4.94
C TYR A 132 7.07 18.51 4.59
N SER A 133 6.52 17.57 3.79
CA SER A 133 7.27 16.35 3.48
C SER A 133 8.50 16.60 2.60
N LEU A 134 8.41 17.46 1.58
CA LEU A 134 9.59 17.73 0.74
C LEU A 134 10.73 18.43 1.50
N PRO A 135 10.50 19.47 2.35
CA PRO A 135 11.57 20.00 3.19
C PRO A 135 12.11 18.99 4.23
N LEU A 136 11.26 18.15 4.84
CA LEU A 136 11.69 17.09 5.76
C LEU A 136 12.56 16.02 5.07
N LEU A 137 12.50 15.89 3.76
CA LEU A 137 13.40 15.02 3.00
C LEU A 137 14.88 15.35 3.25
N ILE A 138 15.22 16.63 3.44
CA ILE A 138 16.58 17.07 3.76
C ILE A 138 17.04 16.44 5.08
N VAL A 139 16.18 16.44 6.09
CA VAL A 139 16.48 15.80 7.39
C VAL A 139 16.72 14.30 7.20
N ILE A 140 15.87 13.63 6.41
CA ILE A 140 16.01 12.21 6.12
C ILE A 140 17.32 11.92 5.38
N ILE A 141 17.73 12.75 4.41
CA ILE A 141 18.99 12.58 3.69
C ILE A 141 20.19 12.66 4.64
N ILE A 142 20.14 13.56 5.62
CA ILE A 142 21.24 13.77 6.58
C ILE A 142 21.29 12.62 7.62
N THR A 143 20.14 12.08 8.00
CA THR A 143 20.04 11.14 9.14
C THR A 143 19.77 9.68 8.74
N SER A 144 19.63 9.38 7.44
CA SER A 144 19.36 8.00 7.00
C SER A 144 20.62 7.15 6.98
N LYS A 145 20.48 5.91 7.46
CA LYS A 145 21.54 4.88 7.41
C LYS A 145 21.47 4.02 6.15
N ILE A 146 20.31 3.94 5.52
CA ILE A 146 20.02 3.02 4.42
C ILE A 146 19.33 3.79 3.30
N ASN A 147 19.71 3.53 2.06
CA ASN A 147 19.17 4.21 0.88
C ASN A 147 17.71 3.88 0.57
N ASP A 148 17.19 2.75 1.03
CA ASP A 148 15.79 2.31 0.80
C ASP A 148 14.73 3.24 1.40
N VAL A 149 15.13 4.01 2.42
CA VAL A 149 14.29 4.98 3.13
C VAL A 149 13.59 5.94 2.16
N TYR A 150 14.30 6.40 1.13
CA TYR A 150 13.75 7.37 0.18
C TYR A 150 12.57 6.82 -0.61
N GLY A 151 12.63 5.54 -0.98
CA GLY A 151 11.53 4.85 -1.67
C GLY A 151 10.28 4.67 -0.81
N PHE A 152 10.42 4.50 0.49
CA PHE A 152 9.28 4.46 1.42
C PHE A 152 8.73 5.85 1.73
N TYR A 153 9.60 6.84 1.90
CA TYR A 153 9.18 8.20 2.25
C TYR A 153 8.45 8.92 1.12
N LEU A 154 8.96 8.81 -0.10
CA LEU A 154 8.43 9.53 -1.27
C LEU A 154 7.25 8.81 -1.96
N CYS A 155 6.53 7.89 -1.30
CA CYS A 155 5.44 7.14 -1.90
C CYS A 155 4.36 7.99 -2.60
N PHE A 156 4.10 9.21 -2.16
CA PHE A 156 3.19 10.15 -2.82
C PHE A 156 3.61 10.52 -4.25
N LEU A 157 4.89 10.39 -4.58
CA LEU A 157 5.41 10.62 -5.93
C LEU A 157 4.66 9.77 -6.96
N GLN A 158 4.21 8.54 -6.60
CA GLN A 158 3.43 7.68 -7.49
C GLN A 158 2.17 8.37 -8.03
N ILE A 159 1.48 9.15 -7.20
CA ILE A 159 0.28 9.89 -7.63
C ILE A 159 0.67 10.94 -8.69
N TYR A 160 1.74 11.69 -8.46
CA TYR A 160 2.20 12.70 -9.43
C TYR A 160 2.67 12.06 -10.75
N LEU A 161 3.31 10.90 -10.68
CA LEU A 161 3.74 10.15 -11.86
C LEU A 161 2.56 9.65 -12.70
N LEU A 162 1.49 9.16 -12.07
CA LEU A 162 0.26 8.77 -12.77
C LEU A 162 -0.43 9.95 -13.48
N PHE A 163 -0.34 11.15 -12.90
CA PHE A 163 -0.89 12.37 -13.46
C PHE A 163 0.16 13.24 -14.16
N PHE A 164 1.31 12.67 -14.55
CA PHE A 164 2.47 13.38 -15.09
C PHE A 164 2.12 14.31 -16.25
N LYS A 165 1.29 13.87 -17.20
CA LYS A 165 0.85 14.70 -18.33
C LYS A 165 0.07 15.93 -17.88
N ALA A 166 -0.69 15.84 -16.79
CA ALA A 166 -1.50 16.93 -16.25
C ALA A 166 -0.66 18.06 -15.60
N LEU A 167 0.61 17.81 -15.31
CA LEU A 167 1.49 18.77 -14.63
C LEU A 167 2.04 19.82 -15.60
N ASN A 168 2.26 21.04 -15.10
CA ASN A 168 2.99 22.09 -15.83
C ASN A 168 4.49 21.75 -15.98
N LYS A 169 5.21 22.48 -16.83
CA LYS A 169 6.62 22.20 -17.15
C LYS A 169 7.52 22.20 -15.91
N LYS A 170 7.33 23.17 -14.98
CA LYS A 170 8.10 23.27 -13.74
C LYS A 170 7.91 22.03 -12.86
N ASN A 171 6.66 21.66 -12.63
CA ASN A 171 6.33 20.49 -11.78
C ASN A 171 6.82 19.19 -12.41
N LYS A 172 6.78 19.04 -13.73
CA LYS A 172 7.35 17.87 -14.44
C LYS A 172 8.84 17.73 -14.16
N ILE A 173 9.60 18.82 -14.22
CA ILE A 173 11.03 18.79 -13.93
C ILE A 173 11.27 18.34 -12.49
N ILE A 174 10.60 18.93 -11.51
CA ILE A 174 10.73 18.55 -10.09
C ILE A 174 10.40 17.06 -9.88
N ILE A 175 9.28 16.58 -10.46
CA ILE A 175 8.87 15.17 -10.33
C ILE A 175 9.87 14.22 -10.97
N LEU A 176 10.43 14.58 -12.14
CA LEU A 176 11.48 13.77 -12.78
C LEU A 176 12.77 13.76 -11.96
N THR A 177 13.18 14.89 -11.39
CA THR A 177 14.35 14.95 -10.49
C THR A 177 14.14 14.05 -9.26
N LEU A 178 12.96 14.09 -8.63
CA LEU A 178 12.63 13.22 -7.50
C LEU A 178 12.58 11.74 -7.92
N LEU A 179 12.06 11.43 -9.11
CA LEU A 179 12.05 10.07 -9.64
C LEU A 179 13.47 9.54 -9.83
N ILE A 180 14.33 10.32 -10.50
CA ILE A 180 15.73 9.96 -10.72
C ILE A 180 16.44 9.77 -9.38
N PHE A 181 16.24 10.68 -8.43
CA PHE A 181 16.77 10.59 -7.08
C PHE A 181 16.40 9.25 -6.40
N VAL A 182 15.11 8.88 -6.42
CA VAL A 182 14.66 7.62 -5.82
C VAL A 182 15.24 6.41 -6.56
N LEU A 183 15.24 6.40 -7.90
CA LEU A 183 15.72 5.26 -8.69
C LEU A 183 17.22 5.02 -8.50
N PHE A 184 18.01 6.08 -8.35
CA PHE A 184 19.46 5.97 -8.12
C PHE A 184 19.79 5.56 -6.69
N LEU A 185 19.19 6.21 -5.69
CA LEU A 185 19.54 5.95 -4.29
C LEU A 185 18.91 4.66 -3.75
N SER A 186 17.73 4.27 -4.25
CA SER A 186 17.09 3.01 -3.85
C SER A 186 17.31 1.89 -4.86
N SER A 187 18.43 1.89 -5.60
CA SER A 187 18.74 0.87 -6.61
C SER A 187 18.82 -0.54 -6.04
N ASP A 188 19.28 -0.68 -4.81
CA ASP A 188 19.40 -1.96 -4.11
C ASP A 188 18.01 -2.52 -3.75
N ALA A 189 17.01 -1.66 -3.51
CA ALA A 189 15.63 -2.06 -3.30
C ALA A 189 14.87 -2.15 -4.63
N ARG A 190 15.00 -3.29 -5.32
CA ARG A 190 14.35 -3.56 -6.61
C ARG A 190 12.85 -3.27 -6.60
N SER A 191 12.19 -3.48 -5.46
CA SER A 191 10.76 -3.20 -5.27
C SER A 191 10.41 -1.73 -5.51
N HIS A 192 11.24 -0.79 -5.08
CA HIS A 192 11.03 0.64 -5.33
C HIS A 192 11.17 0.99 -6.80
N VAL A 193 12.21 0.46 -7.48
CA VAL A 193 12.40 0.67 -8.92
C VAL A 193 11.18 0.22 -9.71
N ILE A 194 10.64 -0.97 -9.41
CA ILE A 194 9.44 -1.50 -10.07
C ILE A 194 8.23 -0.59 -9.78
N LYS A 195 8.01 -0.21 -8.54
CA LYS A 195 6.85 0.59 -8.10
C LYS A 195 6.81 1.97 -8.77
N TYR A 196 7.91 2.70 -8.75
CA TYR A 196 7.99 4.04 -9.34
C TYR A 196 8.11 3.99 -10.87
N GLY A 197 8.88 3.05 -11.40
CA GLY A 197 8.99 2.82 -12.84
C GLY A 197 7.65 2.53 -13.48
N MET A 198 6.87 1.62 -12.90
CA MET A 198 5.52 1.29 -13.39
C MET A 198 4.55 2.46 -13.26
N ALA A 199 4.59 3.23 -12.16
CA ALA A 199 3.76 4.42 -12.03
C ALA A 199 4.07 5.44 -13.15
N PHE A 200 5.35 5.63 -13.47
CA PHE A 200 5.80 6.52 -14.53
C PHE A 200 5.41 6.01 -15.92
N ILE A 201 5.71 4.76 -16.25
CA ILE A 201 5.36 4.12 -17.54
C ILE A 201 3.86 4.22 -17.79
N ILE A 202 3.04 3.85 -16.79
CA ILE A 202 1.58 3.96 -16.89
C ILE A 202 1.16 5.43 -17.07
N GLY A 203 1.76 6.37 -16.33
CA GLY A 203 1.51 7.81 -16.48
C GLY A 203 1.82 8.34 -17.88
N LEU A 204 2.88 7.84 -18.54
CA LEU A 204 3.23 8.19 -19.92
C LEU A 204 2.20 7.72 -20.94
N LEU A 205 1.41 6.67 -20.64
CA LEU A 205 0.32 6.25 -21.53
C LEU A 205 -0.77 7.33 -21.69
N ALA A 206 -0.81 8.37 -20.83
CA ALA A 206 -1.70 9.53 -21.04
C ALA A 206 -1.47 10.25 -22.36
N TYR A 207 -0.29 10.14 -22.97
CA TYR A 207 0.02 10.74 -24.28
C TYR A 207 -0.60 9.98 -25.45
N ILE A 208 -1.00 8.72 -25.25
CA ILE A 208 -1.62 7.90 -26.28
C ILE A 208 -3.07 8.34 -26.56
N LYS A 209 -3.58 8.07 -27.77
CA LYS A 209 -4.98 8.31 -28.16
C LYS A 209 -5.92 7.50 -27.26
N THR A 210 -7.05 8.09 -26.87
CA THR A 210 -7.97 7.53 -25.86
C THR A 210 -8.43 6.10 -26.17
N ASN A 211 -8.79 5.80 -27.44
CA ASN A 211 -9.25 4.46 -27.80
C ASN A 211 -8.17 3.39 -27.62
N ARG A 212 -6.92 3.68 -28.02
CA ARG A 212 -5.79 2.78 -27.80
C ARG A 212 -5.48 2.62 -26.32
N LEU A 213 -5.53 3.71 -25.54
CA LEU A 213 -5.34 3.68 -24.11
C LEU A 213 -6.35 2.77 -23.41
N ILE A 214 -7.64 2.88 -23.75
CA ILE A 214 -8.70 2.03 -23.17
C ILE A 214 -8.43 0.55 -23.49
N PHE A 215 -8.01 0.23 -24.71
CA PHE A 215 -7.69 -1.13 -25.11
C PHE A 215 -6.52 -1.69 -24.29
N ILE A 216 -5.41 -0.95 -24.21
CA ILE A 216 -4.23 -1.32 -23.40
C ILE A 216 -4.62 -1.48 -21.92
N ALA A 217 -5.40 -0.56 -21.37
CA ALA A 217 -5.84 -0.61 -19.98
C ALA A 217 -6.72 -1.84 -19.68
N LYS A 218 -7.59 -2.23 -20.61
CA LYS A 218 -8.44 -3.43 -20.45
C LYS A 218 -7.62 -4.71 -20.43
N ILE A 219 -6.71 -4.87 -21.39
CA ILE A 219 -5.84 -6.06 -21.48
C ILE A 219 -4.87 -6.09 -20.28
N GLY A 220 -4.16 -4.99 -20.02
CA GLY A 220 -3.21 -4.90 -18.92
C GLY A 220 -3.86 -5.15 -17.56
N ARG A 221 -5.12 -4.69 -17.37
CA ARG A 221 -5.88 -4.99 -16.15
C ARG A 221 -6.09 -6.49 -15.95
N ILE A 222 -6.57 -7.21 -16.99
CA ILE A 222 -6.82 -8.67 -16.89
C ILE A 222 -5.50 -9.39 -16.63
N PHE A 223 -4.46 -9.04 -17.36
CA PHE A 223 -3.12 -9.60 -17.19
C PHE A 223 -2.63 -9.43 -15.74
N CYS A 224 -2.63 -8.20 -15.21
CA CYS A 224 -2.19 -7.92 -13.84
C CYS A 224 -3.02 -8.64 -12.78
N LEU A 225 -4.31 -8.87 -13.00
CA LEU A 225 -5.18 -9.53 -12.01
C LEU A 225 -5.06 -11.05 -12.01
N ILE A 226 -4.72 -11.69 -13.15
CA ILE A 226 -4.68 -13.15 -13.28
C ILE A 226 -3.27 -13.70 -13.12
N VAL A 227 -2.27 -13.04 -13.71
CA VAL A 227 -0.90 -13.56 -13.78
C VAL A 227 -0.29 -13.90 -12.42
N PRO A 228 -0.41 -13.08 -11.36
CA PRO A 228 0.18 -13.43 -10.08
C PRO A 228 -0.44 -14.70 -9.47
N ILE A 229 -1.74 -14.91 -9.66
CA ILE A 229 -2.44 -16.13 -9.17
C ILE A 229 -1.89 -17.35 -9.92
N PHE A 230 -1.69 -17.23 -11.22
CA PHE A 230 -1.12 -18.31 -12.04
C PHE A 230 0.30 -18.68 -11.57
N PHE A 231 1.19 -17.70 -11.40
CA PHE A 231 2.54 -17.95 -10.89
C PHE A 231 2.55 -18.51 -9.47
N PHE A 232 1.64 -18.05 -8.60
CA PHE A 232 1.49 -18.59 -7.27
C PHE A 232 1.15 -20.08 -7.31
N ILE A 233 0.19 -20.49 -8.13
CA ILE A 233 -0.20 -21.91 -8.28
C ILE A 233 1.01 -22.73 -8.77
N LEU A 234 1.73 -22.25 -9.78
CA LEU A 234 2.93 -22.93 -10.29
C LEU A 234 4.03 -23.06 -9.23
N GLY A 235 4.24 -22.03 -8.42
CA GLY A 235 5.23 -22.04 -7.33
C GLY A 235 4.86 -23.03 -6.22
N VAL A 236 3.62 -22.99 -5.72
CA VAL A 236 3.17 -23.88 -4.64
C VAL A 236 3.11 -25.34 -5.08
N THR A 237 2.77 -25.63 -6.34
CA THR A 237 2.75 -26.99 -6.89
C THR A 237 4.16 -27.51 -7.27
N LYS A 238 5.21 -26.70 -7.08
CA LYS A 238 6.59 -27.01 -7.45
C LYS A 238 6.76 -27.40 -8.94
N THR A 239 5.81 -27.06 -9.80
CA THR A 239 5.87 -27.32 -11.25
C THR A 239 6.74 -26.31 -11.99
N PHE A 240 7.05 -25.17 -11.37
CA PHE A 240 7.88 -24.13 -11.90
C PHE A 240 8.71 -23.50 -10.77
N ASN A 241 10.04 -23.70 -10.86
CA ASN A 241 10.99 -23.07 -9.96
C ASN A 241 11.92 -22.18 -10.79
N ILE A 242 11.76 -20.85 -10.66
CA ILE A 242 12.59 -19.86 -11.38
C ILE A 242 14.08 -20.05 -11.06
N PHE A 243 14.41 -20.62 -9.91
CA PHE A 243 15.78 -20.74 -9.41
C PHE A 243 16.49 -21.99 -9.93
N GLU A 244 15.80 -23.07 -10.25
CA GLU A 244 16.38 -24.22 -10.95
C GLU A 244 16.92 -23.81 -12.34
N ILE A 245 16.31 -22.81 -12.98
CA ILE A 245 16.80 -22.24 -14.25
C ILE A 245 18.10 -21.42 -14.01
N GLY A 246 18.26 -20.80 -12.85
CA GLY A 246 19.47 -20.06 -12.47
C GLY A 246 20.65 -20.97 -12.12
N GLU A 247 20.42 -22.08 -11.43
CA GLU A 247 21.45 -23.06 -11.05
C GLU A 247 22.02 -23.81 -12.28
N GLN A 248 21.17 -24.11 -13.27
CA GLN A 248 21.63 -24.74 -14.53
C GLN A 248 22.57 -23.85 -15.35
N ASN A 249 22.63 -22.55 -15.10
CA ASN A 249 23.54 -21.61 -15.79
C ASN A 249 24.86 -21.35 -15.03
N GLY A 250 25.23 -22.17 -14.06
CA GLY A 250 26.61 -22.27 -13.54
C GLY A 250 27.08 -21.16 -12.61
N ASN A 251 26.21 -20.28 -12.12
CA ASN A 251 26.54 -19.23 -11.15
C ASN A 251 26.17 -19.63 -9.71
N SER A 252 26.92 -20.60 -9.18
CA SER A 252 26.70 -21.16 -7.82
C SER A 252 27.10 -20.24 -6.63
N ASN A 253 27.62 -19.04 -6.88
CA ASN A 253 28.16 -18.15 -5.82
C ASN A 253 27.27 -16.94 -5.50
N ASN A 254 26.03 -16.89 -5.97
CA ASN A 254 25.13 -15.78 -5.63
C ASN A 254 24.11 -16.20 -4.57
N GLU A 255 24.40 -15.95 -3.29
CA GLU A 255 23.46 -15.98 -2.15
C GLU A 255 22.18 -15.14 -2.39
N VAL A 256 22.19 -14.28 -3.42
CA VAL A 256 21.12 -13.39 -3.86
C VAL A 256 19.92 -14.14 -4.51
N LEU A 257 20.07 -15.44 -4.81
CA LEU A 257 19.07 -16.22 -5.57
C LEU A 257 18.25 -17.19 -4.74
N VAL A 258 18.37 -17.21 -3.42
CA VAL A 258 17.49 -18.04 -2.58
C VAL A 258 16.08 -17.48 -2.63
N ASP A 259 15.12 -18.30 -3.09
CA ASP A 259 13.69 -17.93 -3.16
C ASP A 259 13.04 -18.00 -1.77
N THR A 260 13.38 -17.03 -0.93
CA THR A 260 12.77 -16.90 0.40
C THR A 260 11.26 -16.70 0.34
N ARG A 261 10.72 -16.18 -0.77
CA ARG A 261 9.28 -15.89 -0.89
C ARG A 261 8.43 -17.14 -1.09
N THR A 262 8.85 -18.07 -1.95
CA THR A 262 8.14 -19.34 -2.11
C THR A 262 8.11 -20.11 -0.79
N LEU A 263 9.20 -20.12 -0.03
CA LEU A 263 9.27 -20.74 1.29
C LEU A 263 8.25 -20.11 2.25
N ILE A 264 8.20 -18.78 2.32
CA ILE A 264 7.25 -18.04 3.17
C ILE A 264 5.79 -18.37 2.81
N TYR A 265 5.46 -18.52 1.52
CA TYR A 265 4.10 -18.94 1.09
C TYR A 265 3.76 -20.33 1.61
N VAL A 266 4.68 -21.28 1.46
CA VAL A 266 4.46 -22.67 1.91
C VAL A 266 4.30 -22.73 3.44
N GLU A 267 5.14 -22.01 4.19
CA GLU A 267 5.04 -21.95 5.66
C GLU A 267 3.70 -21.37 6.11
N ALA A 268 3.27 -20.23 5.53
CA ALA A 268 2.00 -19.62 5.90
C ALA A 268 0.79 -20.52 5.62
N ILE A 269 0.79 -21.25 4.49
CA ILE A 269 -0.29 -22.18 4.16
C ILE A 269 -0.29 -23.37 5.11
N ASN A 270 0.88 -23.96 5.37
CA ASN A 270 0.99 -25.11 6.28
C ASN A 270 0.57 -24.72 7.70
N SER A 271 1.01 -23.56 8.19
CA SER A 271 0.58 -23.05 9.48
C SER A 271 -0.94 -22.89 9.56
N ALA A 272 -1.57 -22.37 8.49
CA ALA A 272 -3.01 -22.17 8.45
C ALA A 272 -3.80 -23.50 8.45
N ILE A 273 -3.28 -24.54 7.80
CA ILE A 273 -3.90 -25.87 7.77
C ILE A 273 -3.72 -26.54 9.14
N ASN A 274 -2.51 -26.55 9.68
CA ASN A 274 -2.20 -27.21 10.94
C ASN A 274 -2.94 -26.59 12.14
N ASN A 275 -3.12 -25.27 12.12
CA ASN A 275 -3.78 -24.53 13.21
C ASN A 275 -5.25 -24.21 12.91
N ASN A 276 -5.85 -24.76 11.83
CA ASN A 276 -7.28 -24.65 11.48
C ASN A 276 -7.79 -23.21 11.27
N TYR A 277 -6.96 -22.27 10.82
CA TYR A 277 -7.40 -20.88 10.53
C TYR A 277 -7.45 -20.52 9.03
N LEU A 278 -7.45 -21.52 8.15
CA LEU A 278 -7.38 -21.35 6.69
C LEU A 278 -8.44 -20.38 6.14
N TRP A 279 -9.68 -20.43 6.64
CA TRP A 279 -10.79 -19.65 6.11
C TRP A 279 -10.88 -18.24 6.67
N GLN A 280 -10.71 -18.08 7.97
CA GLN A 280 -10.92 -16.82 8.69
C GLN A 280 -9.63 -16.08 9.04
N GLY A 281 -8.48 -16.75 8.97
CA GLY A 281 -7.21 -16.25 9.46
C GLY A 281 -7.03 -16.41 10.96
N CYS A 282 -5.81 -16.12 11.44
CA CYS A 282 -5.47 -16.19 12.86
C CYS A 282 -5.62 -14.83 13.58
N THR A 283 -6.26 -13.86 12.97
CA THR A 283 -6.42 -12.46 13.41
C THR A 283 -5.11 -11.64 13.48
N PRO A 284 -5.17 -10.29 13.51
CA PRO A 284 -3.98 -9.46 13.65
C PRO A 284 -3.25 -9.59 15.02
N ALA A 285 -3.80 -10.32 15.98
CA ALA A 285 -3.17 -10.61 17.26
C ALA A 285 -2.14 -11.74 17.17
N HIS A 286 -2.17 -12.51 16.10
CA HIS A 286 -1.33 -13.67 15.86
C HIS A 286 -0.58 -13.59 14.54
N GLY A 287 0.34 -14.52 14.33
CA GLY A 287 1.10 -14.71 13.10
C GLY A 287 1.05 -16.16 12.62
N TYR A 288 1.85 -16.50 11.63
CA TYR A 288 2.04 -17.86 11.17
C TYR A 288 3.35 -18.46 11.73
N ASP A 289 3.37 -19.79 11.87
CA ASP A 289 4.57 -20.52 12.32
C ASP A 289 5.62 -20.53 11.21
N SER A 290 6.82 -20.03 11.49
CA SER A 290 7.93 -19.92 10.55
C SER A 290 9.17 -20.62 11.05
N HIS A 291 9.70 -21.57 10.28
CA HIS A 291 11.02 -22.17 10.47
C HIS A 291 12.13 -21.25 9.97
N PHE A 292 11.86 -20.49 8.91
CA PHE A 292 12.82 -19.51 8.36
C PHE A 292 13.24 -18.47 9.38
N GLN A 293 12.31 -18.02 10.24
CA GLN A 293 12.59 -17.07 11.30
C GLN A 293 13.49 -17.70 12.40
N VAL A 294 13.40 -19.01 12.64
CA VAL A 294 14.29 -19.75 13.56
C VAL A 294 15.72 -19.72 13.05
N ASN A 295 15.92 -20.07 11.78
CA ASN A 295 17.26 -20.10 11.17
C ASN A 295 17.93 -18.71 11.22
N LEU A 296 17.21 -17.64 10.90
CA LEU A 296 17.71 -16.28 11.03
C LEU A 296 18.06 -15.89 12.48
N SER A 297 17.31 -16.39 13.47
CA SER A 297 17.57 -16.11 14.88
C SER A 297 18.80 -16.87 15.39
N GLU A 298 19.07 -18.08 14.90
CA GLU A 298 20.26 -18.86 15.22
C GLU A 298 21.52 -18.21 14.64
N GLU A 299 21.49 -17.73 13.39
CA GLU A 299 22.61 -17.00 12.78
C GLU A 299 22.93 -15.70 13.53
N THR A 300 21.94 -15.05 14.13
CA THR A 300 22.12 -13.84 14.97
C THR A 300 22.46 -14.14 16.44
N GLY A 301 22.65 -15.42 16.81
CA GLY A 301 23.01 -15.85 18.19
C GLY A 301 21.80 -15.93 19.13
N TYR A 302 20.59 -15.83 18.64
CA TYR A 302 19.36 -16.02 19.43
C TYR A 302 18.97 -17.51 19.37
N ILE A 303 19.16 -18.24 20.46
CA ILE A 303 18.79 -19.66 20.56
C ILE A 303 17.26 -19.74 20.67
N ALA A 304 16.58 -20.11 19.60
CA ALA A 304 15.16 -20.38 19.63
C ALA A 304 14.91 -21.68 20.43
N LYS A 305 14.05 -21.61 21.47
CA LYS A 305 13.65 -22.78 22.27
C LYS A 305 12.62 -23.69 21.60
N LYS A 306 12.18 -23.39 20.38
CA LYS A 306 11.15 -24.09 19.63
C LYS A 306 11.57 -24.24 18.17
N ASP A 307 11.12 -25.31 17.54
CA ASP A 307 11.37 -25.58 16.10
C ASP A 307 10.69 -24.57 15.16
N THR A 308 9.75 -23.76 15.65
CA THR A 308 9.07 -22.69 14.92
C THR A 308 8.92 -21.46 15.81
N VAL A 309 9.04 -20.28 15.18
CA VAL A 309 8.75 -18.98 15.79
C VAL A 309 7.55 -18.34 15.09
N GLU A 310 6.63 -17.80 15.88
CA GLU A 310 5.46 -17.11 15.34
C GLU A 310 5.85 -15.78 14.68
N ARG A 311 5.68 -15.69 13.38
CA ARG A 311 5.95 -14.49 12.56
C ARG A 311 4.68 -13.68 12.35
N SER A 312 4.59 -12.51 13.00
CA SER A 312 3.39 -11.65 12.98
C SER A 312 3.19 -10.89 11.67
N GLN A 313 4.27 -10.60 10.92
CA GLN A 313 4.25 -9.89 9.64
C GLN A 313 5.23 -10.51 8.66
N SER A 314 4.83 -10.57 7.40
CA SER A 314 5.68 -10.94 6.27
C SER A 314 6.00 -9.71 5.41
N GLU A 315 7.02 -9.82 4.57
CA GLU A 315 7.39 -8.84 3.55
C GLU A 315 6.41 -8.83 2.35
N VAL A 316 5.38 -9.68 2.38
CA VAL A 316 4.43 -9.88 1.28
C VAL A 316 3.00 -9.59 1.74
N SER A 317 2.35 -8.61 1.11
CA SER A 317 0.99 -8.17 1.48
C SER A 317 -0.05 -9.30 1.47
N ILE A 318 0.00 -10.16 0.46
CA ILE A 318 -0.97 -11.25 0.33
C ILE A 318 -0.85 -12.25 1.48
N ILE A 319 0.38 -12.51 1.95
CA ILE A 319 0.60 -13.41 3.09
C ILE A 319 0.05 -12.77 4.36
N ASN A 320 0.29 -11.49 4.60
CA ASN A 320 -0.25 -10.80 5.76
C ASN A 320 -1.80 -10.82 5.76
N ILE A 321 -2.42 -10.58 4.59
CA ILE A 321 -3.88 -10.66 4.45
C ILE A 321 -4.38 -12.08 4.66
N PHE A 322 -3.68 -13.09 4.14
CA PHE A 322 -4.02 -14.49 4.33
C PHE A 322 -3.91 -14.90 5.81
N THR A 323 -2.80 -14.56 6.43
CA THR A 323 -2.55 -14.89 7.84
C THR A 323 -3.62 -14.27 8.75
N TRP A 324 -3.90 -12.98 8.58
CA TRP A 324 -4.85 -12.30 9.48
C TRP A 324 -6.32 -12.51 9.15
N TYR A 325 -6.67 -12.60 7.85
CA TYR A 325 -8.07 -12.58 7.39
C TYR A 325 -8.49 -13.82 6.62
N GLY A 326 -7.60 -14.80 6.43
CA GLY A 326 -7.84 -16.08 5.76
C GLY A 326 -8.15 -15.96 4.27
N LEU A 327 -8.63 -17.08 3.70
CA LEU A 327 -9.07 -17.13 2.30
C LEU A 327 -10.24 -16.18 2.02
N ILE A 328 -11.14 -15.99 2.98
CA ILE A 328 -12.24 -15.01 2.86
C ILE A 328 -11.67 -13.60 2.67
N GLY A 329 -10.64 -13.23 3.47
CA GLY A 329 -9.95 -11.96 3.34
C GLY A 329 -9.30 -11.77 1.96
N ILE A 330 -8.57 -12.78 1.45
CA ILE A 330 -7.95 -12.74 0.11
C ILE A 330 -9.01 -12.58 -0.97
N PHE A 331 -10.09 -13.35 -0.92
CA PHE A 331 -11.17 -13.25 -1.91
C PHE A 331 -11.80 -11.85 -1.94
N LEU A 332 -12.13 -11.28 -0.78
CA LEU A 332 -12.70 -9.94 -0.69
C LEU A 332 -11.72 -8.87 -1.13
N TYR A 333 -10.45 -9.02 -0.80
CA TYR A 333 -9.37 -8.13 -1.24
C TYR A 333 -9.19 -8.17 -2.76
N TYR A 334 -9.19 -9.36 -3.37
CA TYR A 334 -9.20 -9.52 -4.82
C TYR A 334 -10.40 -8.81 -5.46
N MET A 335 -11.61 -9.04 -4.93
CA MET A 335 -12.84 -8.42 -5.43
C MET A 335 -12.82 -6.90 -5.31
N LEU A 336 -12.12 -6.35 -4.31
CA LEU A 336 -11.88 -4.92 -4.19
C LEU A 336 -11.05 -4.42 -5.40
N PHE A 337 -9.89 -5.03 -5.68
CA PHE A 337 -9.06 -4.63 -6.84
C PHE A 337 -9.78 -4.83 -8.17
N TRP A 338 -10.48 -5.96 -8.31
CA TRP A 338 -11.28 -6.27 -9.49
C TRP A 338 -12.33 -5.21 -9.77
N THR A 339 -13.12 -4.85 -8.77
CA THR A 339 -14.24 -3.92 -8.95
C THR A 339 -13.79 -2.47 -9.06
N CYS A 340 -12.78 -2.06 -8.29
CA CYS A 340 -12.27 -0.69 -8.32
C CYS A 340 -11.54 -0.40 -9.63
N SER A 341 -10.66 -1.29 -10.11
CA SER A 341 -10.00 -1.14 -11.40
C SER A 341 -11.00 -1.17 -12.57
N LYS A 342 -12.03 -2.05 -12.52
CA LYS A 342 -13.12 -2.06 -13.50
C LYS A 342 -13.85 -0.73 -13.54
N LYS A 343 -14.24 -0.17 -12.39
CA LYS A 343 -14.92 1.14 -12.33
C LYS A 343 -14.07 2.25 -12.92
N ALA A 344 -12.79 2.30 -12.56
CA ALA A 344 -11.88 3.32 -13.06
C ALA A 344 -11.71 3.25 -14.58
N ILE A 345 -11.59 2.06 -15.18
CA ILE A 345 -11.34 1.91 -16.62
C ILE A 345 -12.64 2.08 -17.45
N TYR A 346 -13.76 1.52 -16.99
CA TYR A 346 -14.98 1.45 -17.80
C TYR A 346 -15.98 2.57 -17.53
N GLN A 347 -15.88 3.27 -16.40
CA GLN A 347 -16.86 4.29 -15.98
C GLN A 347 -16.25 5.69 -15.85
N SER A 348 -15.05 5.92 -16.40
CA SER A 348 -14.39 7.24 -16.32
C SER A 348 -14.48 7.99 -17.63
N SER A 349 -14.69 9.31 -17.53
CA SER A 349 -14.76 10.23 -18.67
C SER A 349 -13.39 10.80 -19.05
N ASN A 350 -12.32 10.43 -18.37
CA ASN A 350 -10.98 10.98 -18.58
C ASN A 350 -9.90 9.89 -18.56
N LYS A 351 -8.78 10.19 -19.25
CA LYS A 351 -7.63 9.29 -19.36
C LYS A 351 -6.96 9.01 -18.03
N TYR A 352 -6.89 9.99 -17.16
CA TYR A 352 -6.11 9.91 -15.91
C TYR A 352 -6.67 8.85 -14.96
N ILE A 353 -7.99 8.81 -14.81
CA ILE A 353 -8.60 7.80 -13.94
C ILE A 353 -8.58 6.41 -14.60
N ILE A 354 -8.58 6.32 -15.93
CA ILE A 354 -8.33 5.05 -16.63
C ILE A 354 -6.92 4.51 -16.26
N LEU A 355 -5.90 5.39 -16.24
CA LEU A 355 -4.54 5.02 -15.81
C LEU A 355 -4.48 4.63 -14.33
N VAL A 356 -5.19 5.34 -13.46
CA VAL A 356 -5.35 4.95 -12.05
C VAL A 356 -5.92 3.53 -11.95
N GLY A 357 -6.90 3.17 -12.78
CA GLY A 357 -7.46 1.82 -12.82
C GLY A 357 -6.47 0.74 -13.27
N LEU A 358 -5.62 1.04 -14.26
CA LEU A 358 -4.55 0.15 -14.69
C LEU A 358 -3.48 0.00 -13.60
N TYR A 359 -3.06 1.11 -13.00
CA TYR A 359 -2.09 1.08 -11.90
C TYR A 359 -2.64 0.35 -10.67
N LEU A 360 -3.93 0.45 -10.40
CA LEU A 360 -4.56 -0.31 -9.34
C LEU A 360 -4.51 -1.82 -9.60
N ALA A 361 -4.72 -2.27 -10.84
CA ALA A 361 -4.53 -3.67 -11.21
C ALA A 361 -3.07 -4.12 -11.04
N PHE A 362 -2.10 -3.27 -11.41
CA PHE A 362 -0.68 -3.51 -11.12
C PHE A 362 -0.40 -3.61 -9.61
N ARG A 363 -1.03 -2.79 -8.76
CA ARG A 363 -0.85 -2.86 -7.30
C ARG A 363 -1.32 -4.19 -6.71
N TRP A 364 -2.29 -4.87 -7.32
CA TRP A 364 -2.63 -6.24 -6.97
C TRP A 364 -1.47 -7.21 -7.29
N THR A 365 -0.88 -7.13 -8.48
CA THR A 365 0.32 -7.92 -8.82
C THR A 365 1.46 -7.65 -7.82
N TYR A 366 1.67 -6.38 -7.48
CA TYR A 366 2.72 -5.95 -6.57
C TYR A 366 2.51 -6.42 -5.12
N ALA A 367 1.26 -6.66 -4.70
CA ALA A 367 0.92 -7.21 -3.39
C ALA A 367 1.44 -8.64 -3.16
N TRP A 368 1.79 -9.35 -4.23
CA TRP A 368 2.43 -10.67 -4.18
C TRP A 368 3.95 -10.60 -4.00
N ILE A 369 4.52 -9.42 -4.00
CA ILE A 369 5.98 -9.22 -3.98
C ILE A 369 6.41 -8.41 -2.75
N GLU A 370 5.61 -7.43 -2.33
CA GLU A 370 5.97 -6.42 -1.34
C GLU A 370 4.85 -6.20 -0.33
N ASP A 371 5.21 -5.87 0.92
CA ASP A 371 4.24 -5.47 1.94
C ASP A 371 3.93 -3.97 1.90
N PHE A 372 2.64 -3.65 2.05
CA PHE A 372 2.12 -2.31 2.24
C PHE A 372 0.91 -2.26 3.19
N ASN A 373 0.74 -3.30 4.02
CA ASN A 373 -0.40 -3.40 4.95
C ASN A 373 -0.15 -2.68 6.28
N SER A 374 1.10 -2.32 6.56
CA SER A 374 1.48 -1.57 7.77
C SER A 374 1.00 -0.12 7.74
N LEU A 375 1.06 0.57 8.89
CA LEU A 375 0.80 2.01 8.98
C LEU A 375 1.93 2.82 8.33
N ASN A 376 1.93 2.91 7.01
CA ASN A 376 2.95 3.60 6.25
C ASN A 376 2.37 4.40 5.06
N SER A 377 3.22 5.21 4.43
CA SER A 377 2.83 6.03 3.28
C SER A 377 2.43 5.23 2.05
N SER A 378 3.00 4.03 1.84
CA SER A 378 2.66 3.15 0.71
C SER A 378 1.22 2.64 0.82
N ASN A 379 0.79 2.29 2.04
CA ASN A 379 -0.58 1.89 2.34
C ASN A 379 -1.56 3.07 2.15
N ILE A 380 -1.24 4.26 2.66
CA ILE A 380 -2.08 5.46 2.45
C ILE A 380 -2.23 5.78 0.96
N VAL A 381 -1.15 5.72 0.18
CA VAL A 381 -1.18 5.98 -1.27
C VAL A 381 -2.06 4.96 -1.98
N LEU A 382 -2.02 3.68 -1.60
CA LEU A 382 -2.92 2.65 -2.12
C LEU A 382 -4.39 3.05 -1.89
N TRP A 383 -4.75 3.46 -0.68
CA TRP A 383 -6.13 3.84 -0.37
C TRP A 383 -6.56 5.13 -1.05
N ILE A 384 -5.65 6.07 -1.33
CA ILE A 384 -5.93 7.24 -2.18
C ILE A 384 -6.21 6.80 -3.62
N ILE A 385 -5.42 5.89 -4.19
CA ILE A 385 -5.61 5.37 -5.56
C ILE A 385 -6.95 4.63 -5.68
N ILE A 386 -7.30 3.80 -4.70
CA ILE A 386 -8.61 3.15 -4.63
C ILE A 386 -9.72 4.20 -4.52
N SER A 387 -9.57 5.19 -3.66
CA SER A 387 -10.53 6.27 -3.47
C SER A 387 -10.78 7.06 -4.76
N LEU A 388 -9.73 7.40 -5.51
CA LEU A 388 -9.83 8.03 -6.85
C LEU A 388 -10.64 7.17 -7.82
N SER A 389 -10.53 5.85 -7.74
CA SER A 389 -11.25 4.92 -8.62
C SER A 389 -12.73 4.76 -8.26
N ILE A 390 -13.09 4.84 -6.96
CA ILE A 390 -14.47 4.59 -6.51
C ILE A 390 -15.33 5.85 -6.39
N LEU A 391 -14.71 7.00 -6.08
CA LEU A 391 -15.44 8.25 -5.93
C LEU A 391 -15.84 8.82 -7.30
N PRO A 392 -17.12 9.15 -7.53
CA PRO A 392 -17.58 9.58 -8.84
C PRO A 392 -17.04 10.95 -9.25
N TYR A 393 -16.55 11.75 -8.33
CA TYR A 393 -16.08 13.11 -8.58
C TYR A 393 -14.99 13.14 -9.66
N PHE A 394 -13.85 12.49 -9.43
CA PHE A 394 -12.75 12.46 -10.40
C PHE A 394 -13.08 11.65 -11.66
N ARG A 395 -13.88 10.59 -11.54
CA ARG A 395 -14.26 9.79 -12.71
C ARG A 395 -15.12 10.55 -13.72
N LYS A 396 -15.97 11.48 -13.28
CA LYS A 396 -16.88 12.26 -14.13
C LYS A 396 -16.25 13.54 -14.69
N MET A 397 -15.06 13.92 -14.24
CA MET A 397 -14.34 15.08 -14.77
C MET A 397 -13.83 14.85 -16.18
N SER A 398 -13.74 15.94 -16.97
CA SER A 398 -13.01 15.94 -18.23
C SER A 398 -11.50 15.95 -18.01
N ASN A 399 -10.72 15.63 -19.05
CA ASN A 399 -9.25 15.73 -18.98
C ASN A 399 -8.78 17.13 -18.59
N SER A 400 -9.37 18.18 -19.18
CA SER A 400 -9.02 19.57 -18.90
C SER A 400 -9.32 20.00 -17.45
N GLN A 401 -10.40 19.49 -16.87
CA GLN A 401 -10.70 19.74 -15.44
C GLN A 401 -9.68 19.10 -14.52
N ILE A 402 -9.26 17.88 -14.81
CA ILE A 402 -8.19 17.20 -14.06
C ILE A 402 -6.87 17.99 -14.20
N GLU A 403 -6.48 18.35 -15.41
CA GLU A 403 -5.28 19.13 -15.68
C GLU A 403 -5.27 20.47 -14.91
N ASN A 404 -6.40 21.17 -14.90
CA ASN A 404 -6.54 22.41 -14.15
C ASN A 404 -6.38 22.22 -12.62
N ILE A 405 -6.91 21.13 -12.05
CA ILE A 405 -6.76 20.83 -10.61
C ILE A 405 -5.30 20.52 -10.29
N PHE A 406 -4.64 19.68 -11.09
CA PHE A 406 -3.26 19.30 -10.85
C PHE A 406 -2.29 20.47 -11.08
N ASN A 407 -2.57 21.37 -12.02
CA ASN A 407 -1.74 22.56 -12.22
C ASN A 407 -1.91 23.62 -11.13
N LYS A 408 -3.16 23.91 -10.70
CA LYS A 408 -3.44 25.05 -9.82
C LYS A 408 -3.49 24.69 -8.33
N LYS A 409 -3.94 23.48 -7.97
CA LYS A 409 -4.24 23.12 -6.58
C LYS A 409 -3.35 22.02 -6.02
N ILE A 410 -2.90 21.07 -6.85
CA ILE A 410 -2.14 19.89 -6.41
C ILE A 410 -0.67 20.00 -6.85
N GLY A 411 -0.34 20.81 -7.86
CA GLY A 411 1.03 21.01 -8.35
C GLY A 411 2.03 21.42 -7.27
N ILE A 412 3.29 21.00 -7.45
CA ILE A 412 4.45 21.26 -6.58
C ILE A 412 4.97 22.68 -6.80
#